data_03e0d678a9d7a28fe37d5e37b15cb24c
#
_entry.id   03e0d678a9d7a28fe37d5e37b15cb24c
#
_cell.length_a   1.000
_cell.length_b   1.000
_cell.length_c   1.000
_cell.angle_alpha   90.00
_cell.angle_beta   90.00
_cell.angle_gamma   90.00
#
_symmetry.space_group_name_H-M   'P 1'
#
loop_
_entity.id
_entity.type
_entity.pdbx_description
1 polymer ?
#
loop_
_entity_poly.entity_id
_entity_poly.type
_entity_poly.pdbx_seq_one_letter_code
_entity_poly.pdbx_strand_id
1 'polypeptide(L)'
;MNGLSSHEVEYRVNNGLSNDDKIKYTRTTKEIILSNSITLFNILNLSLLVLVLTTGSLQNTLFIGTIVFNTVIAIYQELKAKRILDNIKVTNQDRVTVIRDGEKKEIAKEEIVIDDLLYLSSGDSVVVDLEVVKSSSLEVDQSGITGESDAIIKKKTDKIISG
;
A
#
# COMPACT_ATOMS: atom_id res chain seq x y z
N MET A 1 2.66 9.60 -31.29
CA MET A 1 3.43 8.54 -30.61
C MET A 1 2.46 7.40 -30.38
N ASN A 2 2.84 6.18 -30.75
CA ASN A 2 1.89 5.05 -30.71
C ASN A 2 1.91 4.29 -29.37
N GLY A 3 2.89 4.58 -28.49
CA GLY A 3 3.09 3.80 -27.27
C GLY A 3 3.47 2.35 -27.53
N LEU A 4 3.44 1.52 -26.50
CA LEU A 4 3.73 0.09 -26.60
C LEU A 4 2.57 -0.66 -27.27
N SER A 5 2.89 -1.71 -28.01
CA SER A 5 1.90 -2.66 -28.53
C SER A 5 1.45 -3.62 -27.42
N SER A 6 0.25 -4.20 -27.57
CA SER A 6 -0.29 -5.18 -26.64
C SER A 6 0.66 -6.37 -26.41
N HIS A 7 1.36 -6.82 -27.46
CA HIS A 7 2.34 -7.91 -27.37
C HIS A 7 3.58 -7.53 -26.54
N GLU A 8 4.07 -6.27 -26.69
CA GLU A 8 5.21 -5.77 -25.90
C GLU A 8 4.84 -5.60 -24.43
N VAL A 9 3.61 -5.18 -24.13
CA VAL A 9 3.08 -5.09 -22.75
C VAL A 9 3.04 -6.49 -22.12
N GLU A 10 2.47 -7.48 -22.81
CA GLU A 10 2.41 -8.86 -22.32
C GLU A 10 3.81 -9.44 -22.06
N TYR A 11 4.76 -9.20 -22.96
CA TYR A 11 6.15 -9.59 -22.75
C TYR A 11 6.74 -8.98 -21.48
N ARG A 12 6.51 -7.68 -21.20
CA ARG A 12 7.03 -7.01 -20.02
C ARG A 12 6.37 -7.52 -18.73
N VAL A 13 5.06 -7.73 -18.73
CA VAL A 13 4.34 -8.32 -17.59
C VAL A 13 4.90 -9.71 -17.25
N ASN A 14 5.09 -10.57 -18.26
CA ASN A 14 5.63 -11.92 -18.07
C ASN A 14 7.07 -11.94 -17.56
N ASN A 15 7.85 -10.88 -17.81
CA ASN A 15 9.20 -10.71 -17.30
C ASN A 15 9.29 -9.93 -15.97
N GLY A 16 8.15 -9.63 -15.33
CA GLY A 16 8.11 -8.92 -14.04
C GLY A 16 8.52 -7.44 -14.13
N LEU A 17 8.36 -6.80 -15.30
CA LEU A 17 8.66 -5.39 -15.55
C LEU A 17 7.41 -4.51 -15.39
N SER A 18 6.44 -4.95 -14.60
CA SER A 18 5.26 -4.20 -14.21
C SER A 18 5.48 -3.49 -12.88
N ASN A 19 4.73 -2.41 -12.64
CA ASN A 19 4.71 -1.67 -11.37
C ASN A 19 3.89 -2.41 -10.30
N ASP A 20 3.96 -3.75 -10.28
CA ASP A 20 3.25 -4.60 -9.31
C ASP A 20 3.99 -4.56 -7.97
N ASP A 21 3.88 -3.42 -7.28
CA ASP A 21 4.34 -3.28 -5.90
C ASP A 21 3.46 -4.12 -4.98
N LYS A 22 3.80 -5.41 -4.84
CA LYS A 22 3.19 -6.33 -3.85
C LYS A 22 3.55 -5.94 -2.41
N ILE A 23 3.71 -4.65 -2.13
CA ILE A 23 3.86 -4.19 -0.76
C ILE A 23 2.56 -4.50 -0.04
N LYS A 24 2.58 -5.51 0.80
CA LYS A 24 1.49 -5.79 1.75
C LYS A 24 1.43 -4.65 2.77
N TYR A 25 0.75 -3.58 2.44
CA TYR A 25 0.58 -2.44 3.34
C TYR A 25 -0.26 -2.78 4.58
N THR A 26 -0.99 -3.89 4.57
CA THR A 26 -1.82 -4.32 5.69
C THR A 26 -1.53 -5.76 6.07
N ARG A 27 -1.44 -6.03 7.37
CA ARG A 27 -1.31 -7.38 7.92
C ARG A 27 -2.52 -8.24 7.53
N THR A 28 -2.31 -9.52 7.35
CA THR A 28 -3.42 -10.47 7.16
C THR A 28 -4.22 -10.65 8.46
N THR A 29 -5.49 -11.02 8.36
CA THR A 29 -6.32 -11.31 9.55
C THR A 29 -5.68 -12.35 10.46
N LYS A 30 -5.01 -13.37 9.89
CA LYS A 30 -4.30 -14.39 10.66
C LYS A 30 -3.11 -13.83 11.42
N GLU A 31 -2.33 -12.96 10.78
CA GLU A 31 -1.19 -12.28 11.43
C GLU A 31 -1.65 -11.39 12.58
N ILE A 32 -2.77 -10.68 12.42
CA ILE A 32 -3.37 -9.85 13.47
C ILE A 32 -3.77 -10.72 14.68
N ILE A 33 -4.50 -11.80 14.46
CA ILE A 33 -4.93 -12.69 15.54
C ILE A 33 -3.71 -13.29 16.25
N LEU A 34 -2.74 -13.79 15.50
CA LEU A 34 -1.56 -14.44 16.05
C LEU A 34 -0.69 -13.46 16.85
N SER A 35 -0.42 -12.27 16.30
CA SER A 35 0.41 -11.26 16.95
C SER A 35 -0.20 -10.72 18.25
N ASN A 36 -1.53 -10.59 18.31
CA ASN A 36 -2.23 -10.15 19.52
C ASN A 36 -2.41 -11.29 20.55
N SER A 37 -2.44 -12.55 20.12
CA SER A 37 -2.57 -13.70 21.03
C SER A 37 -1.23 -14.10 21.62
N ILE A 38 -0.15 -14.10 20.81
CA ILE A 38 1.20 -14.51 21.24
C ILE A 38 2.04 -13.25 21.54
N THR A 39 1.68 -12.54 22.59
CA THR A 39 2.47 -11.43 23.12
C THR A 39 3.32 -11.92 24.29
N LEU A 40 4.45 -11.24 24.56
CA LEU A 40 5.26 -11.51 25.74
C LEU A 40 4.41 -11.45 27.03
N PHE A 41 3.51 -10.46 27.09
CA PHE A 41 2.58 -10.30 28.21
C PHE A 41 1.66 -11.54 28.38
N ASN A 42 1.06 -12.04 27.31
CA ASN A 42 0.19 -13.22 27.36
C ASN A 42 0.96 -14.48 27.73
N ILE A 43 2.20 -14.64 27.25
CA ILE A 43 3.08 -15.76 27.58
C ILE A 43 3.42 -15.76 29.08
N LEU A 44 3.80 -14.59 29.63
CA LEU A 44 4.08 -14.47 31.06
C LEU A 44 2.86 -14.77 31.91
N ASN A 45 1.69 -14.26 31.54
CA ASN A 45 0.45 -14.55 32.25
C ASN A 45 0.02 -16.01 32.17
N LEU A 46 0.25 -16.66 31.00
CA LEU A 46 0.00 -18.08 30.86
C LEU A 46 0.91 -18.93 31.78
N SER A 47 2.19 -18.51 31.88
CA SER A 47 3.14 -19.14 32.80
C SER A 47 2.70 -18.95 34.26
N LEU A 48 2.24 -17.76 34.62
CA LEU A 48 1.68 -17.47 35.93
C LEU A 48 0.43 -18.30 36.23
N LEU A 49 -0.47 -18.46 35.22
CA LEU A 49 -1.64 -19.32 35.37
C LEU A 49 -1.27 -20.76 35.74
N VAL A 50 -0.30 -21.33 35.01
CA VAL A 50 0.18 -22.69 35.30
C VAL A 50 0.67 -22.78 36.74
N LEU A 51 1.44 -21.80 37.21
CA LEU A 51 1.95 -21.76 38.58
C LEU A 51 0.82 -21.61 39.60
N VAL A 52 -0.18 -20.77 39.38
CA VAL A 52 -1.34 -20.61 40.27
C VAL A 52 -2.16 -21.89 40.35
N LEU A 53 -2.34 -22.59 39.23
CA LEU A 53 -3.08 -23.89 39.23
C LEU A 53 -2.39 -24.96 40.08
N THR A 54 -1.05 -24.95 40.20
CA THR A 54 -0.32 -25.89 41.08
C THR A 54 -0.58 -25.61 42.57
N THR A 55 -1.00 -24.40 42.92
CA THR A 55 -1.34 -24.03 44.32
C THR A 55 -2.78 -24.45 44.71
N GLY A 56 -3.60 -24.95 43.76
CA GLY A 56 -4.98 -25.36 43.99
C GLY A 56 -5.98 -24.19 44.20
N SER A 57 -5.54 -22.94 44.03
CA SER A 57 -6.34 -21.75 44.35
C SER A 57 -7.05 -21.22 43.10
N LEU A 58 -8.24 -21.74 42.78
CA LEU A 58 -9.04 -21.32 41.62
C LEU A 58 -9.47 -19.85 41.69
N GLN A 59 -9.65 -19.27 42.88
CA GLN A 59 -10.02 -17.87 43.04
C GLN A 59 -8.98 -16.92 42.45
N ASN A 60 -7.70 -17.30 42.45
CA ASN A 60 -6.62 -16.48 41.92
C ASN A 60 -6.49 -16.55 40.39
N THR A 61 -7.35 -17.29 39.69
CA THR A 61 -7.34 -17.38 38.21
C THR A 61 -8.22 -16.35 37.52
N LEU A 62 -8.96 -15.51 38.28
CA LEU A 62 -9.87 -14.52 37.73
C LEU A 62 -9.18 -13.49 36.82
N PHE A 63 -7.87 -13.25 37.00
CA PHE A 63 -7.12 -12.33 36.12
C PHE A 63 -7.08 -12.77 34.66
N ILE A 64 -7.29 -14.06 34.38
CA ILE A 64 -7.35 -14.60 33.02
C ILE A 64 -8.49 -13.99 32.22
N GLY A 65 -9.65 -13.78 32.86
CA GLY A 65 -10.78 -13.10 32.23
C GLY A 65 -10.38 -11.73 31.66
N THR A 66 -9.61 -10.98 32.43
CA THR A 66 -9.11 -9.65 31.99
C THR A 66 -8.16 -9.78 30.79
N ILE A 67 -7.26 -10.77 30.77
CA ILE A 67 -6.32 -10.99 29.69
C ILE A 67 -7.06 -11.38 28.40
N VAL A 68 -7.99 -12.32 28.49
CA VAL A 68 -8.80 -12.73 27.33
C VAL A 68 -9.58 -11.56 26.79
N PHE A 69 -10.23 -10.78 27.67
CA PHE A 69 -11.01 -9.61 27.27
C PHE A 69 -10.15 -8.55 26.57
N ASN A 70 -8.98 -8.22 27.13
CA ASN A 70 -8.04 -7.29 26.53
C ASN A 70 -7.54 -7.76 25.16
N THR A 71 -7.23 -9.06 25.03
CA THR A 71 -6.80 -9.65 23.75
C THR A 71 -7.89 -9.57 22.69
N VAL A 72 -9.14 -9.86 23.06
CA VAL A 72 -10.29 -9.76 22.15
C VAL A 72 -10.50 -8.31 21.69
N ILE A 73 -10.41 -7.35 22.62
CA ILE A 73 -10.52 -5.92 22.29
C ILE A 73 -9.41 -5.50 21.33
N ALA A 74 -8.15 -5.88 21.59
CA ALA A 74 -7.02 -5.54 20.75
C ALA A 74 -7.20 -6.09 19.32
N ILE A 75 -7.58 -7.36 19.19
CA ILE A 75 -7.89 -7.98 17.88
C ILE A 75 -9.02 -7.23 17.17
N TYR A 76 -10.10 -6.92 17.87
CA TYR A 76 -11.22 -6.19 17.29
C TYR A 76 -10.83 -4.80 16.78
N GLN A 77 -10.07 -4.04 17.58
CA GLN A 77 -9.60 -2.70 17.21
C GLN A 77 -8.68 -2.75 15.99
N GLU A 78 -7.73 -3.70 15.93
CA GLU A 78 -6.80 -3.83 14.81
C GLU A 78 -7.52 -4.30 13.53
N LEU A 79 -8.49 -5.23 13.64
CA LEU A 79 -9.32 -5.64 12.50
C LEU A 79 -10.20 -4.49 11.98
N LYS A 80 -10.72 -3.65 12.89
CA LYS A 80 -11.48 -2.46 12.50
C LYS A 80 -10.60 -1.45 11.77
N ALA A 81 -9.40 -1.19 12.29
CA ALA A 81 -8.42 -0.31 11.65
C ALA A 81 -8.01 -0.83 10.27
N LYS A 82 -7.72 -2.14 10.16
CA LYS A 82 -7.45 -2.80 8.88
C LYS A 82 -8.58 -2.57 7.87
N ARG A 83 -9.84 -2.79 8.27
CA ARG A 83 -10.99 -2.61 7.37
C ARG A 83 -11.10 -1.17 6.86
N ILE A 84 -10.84 -0.18 7.72
CA ILE A 84 -10.85 1.24 7.31
C ILE A 84 -9.75 1.49 6.27
N LEU A 85 -8.52 1.01 6.51
CA LEU A 85 -7.40 1.15 5.58
C LEU A 85 -7.66 0.44 4.23
N ASP A 86 -8.21 -0.76 4.27
CA ASP A 86 -8.55 -1.52 3.06
C ASP A 86 -9.64 -0.78 2.24
N ASN A 87 -10.63 -0.17 2.90
CA ASN A 87 -11.66 0.63 2.22
C ASN A 87 -11.09 1.89 1.56
N ILE A 88 -10.16 2.60 2.23
CA ILE A 88 -9.51 3.79 1.66
C ILE A 88 -8.75 3.42 0.38
N LYS A 89 -8.06 2.28 0.38
CA LYS A 89 -7.33 1.80 -0.80
C LYS A 89 -8.23 1.51 -1.99
N VAL A 90 -9.39 0.89 -1.75
CA VAL A 90 -10.35 0.59 -2.83
C VAL A 90 -10.91 1.88 -3.44
N THR A 91 -11.07 2.93 -2.62
CA THR A 91 -11.60 4.21 -3.08
C THR A 91 -10.56 5.04 -3.85
N ASN A 92 -9.28 4.91 -3.49
CA ASN A 92 -8.14 5.58 -4.14
C ASN A 92 -7.36 4.60 -5.04
N GLN A 93 -8.04 3.93 -5.97
CA GLN A 93 -7.32 3.29 -7.07
C GLN A 93 -6.80 4.38 -7.98
N ASP A 94 -5.50 4.67 -7.86
CA ASP A 94 -4.81 5.60 -8.75
C ASP A 94 -4.86 5.02 -10.17
N ARG A 95 -5.80 5.53 -10.98
CA ARG A 95 -5.89 5.20 -12.39
C ARG A 95 -5.04 6.16 -13.19
N VAL A 96 -4.41 5.66 -14.20
CA VAL A 96 -3.56 6.43 -15.10
C VAL A 96 -3.97 6.22 -16.54
N THR A 97 -3.82 7.25 -17.35
CA THR A 97 -4.04 7.14 -18.78
C THR A 97 -2.72 6.84 -19.47
N VAL A 98 -2.66 5.70 -20.15
CA VAL A 98 -1.54 5.29 -21.00
C VAL A 98 -1.91 5.35 -22.47
N ILE A 99 -0.90 5.48 -23.34
CA ILE A 99 -1.07 5.35 -24.79
C ILE A 99 -0.45 4.00 -25.17
N ARG A 100 -1.30 3.05 -25.60
CA ARG A 100 -0.91 1.73 -26.10
C ARG A 100 -1.62 1.46 -27.42
N ASP A 101 -0.94 0.86 -28.39
CA ASP A 101 -1.48 0.63 -29.74
C ASP A 101 -2.01 1.91 -30.45
N GLY A 102 -1.51 3.08 -30.06
CA GLY A 102 -1.96 4.38 -30.57
C GLY A 102 -3.25 4.92 -29.94
N GLU A 103 -3.82 4.22 -28.98
CA GLU A 103 -5.06 4.58 -28.28
C GLU A 103 -4.79 4.93 -26.81
N LYS A 104 -5.59 5.85 -26.26
CA LYS A 104 -5.59 6.16 -24.84
C LYS A 104 -6.39 5.09 -24.09
N LYS A 105 -5.77 4.47 -23.08
CA LYS A 105 -6.40 3.47 -22.22
C LYS A 105 -6.19 3.86 -20.76
N GLU A 106 -7.24 3.76 -19.96
CA GLU A 106 -7.18 4.00 -18.52
C GLU A 106 -6.92 2.66 -17.81
N ILE A 107 -5.79 2.59 -17.09
CA ILE A 107 -5.35 1.38 -16.39
C ILE A 107 -5.07 1.67 -14.92
N ALA A 108 -5.00 0.63 -14.09
CA ALA A 108 -4.53 0.76 -12.71
C ALA A 108 -3.01 0.98 -12.69
N LYS A 109 -2.49 1.66 -11.67
CA LYS A 109 -1.04 1.94 -11.56
C LYS A 109 -0.19 0.67 -11.50
N GLU A 110 -0.73 -0.42 -10.98
CA GLU A 110 -0.07 -1.72 -10.90
C GLU A 110 0.11 -2.39 -12.28
N GLU A 111 -0.69 -1.97 -13.27
CA GLU A 111 -0.66 -2.47 -14.65
C GLU A 111 0.33 -1.71 -15.54
N ILE A 112 0.94 -0.63 -15.02
CA ILE A 112 1.97 0.12 -15.73
C ILE A 112 3.20 -0.80 -15.91
N VAL A 113 3.77 -0.78 -17.11
CA VAL A 113 5.03 -1.47 -17.40
C VAL A 113 6.14 -0.48 -17.76
N ILE A 114 7.38 -0.93 -17.66
CA ILE A 114 8.53 -0.10 -18.08
C ILE A 114 8.35 0.30 -19.55
N ASP A 115 8.72 1.55 -19.87
CA ASP A 115 8.58 2.22 -21.17
C ASP A 115 7.12 2.49 -21.61
N ASP A 116 6.13 2.39 -20.72
CA ASP A 116 4.79 2.87 -21.02
C ASP A 116 4.78 4.37 -21.29
N LEU A 117 4.01 4.79 -22.26
CA LEU A 117 3.78 6.20 -22.55
C LEU A 117 2.55 6.68 -21.78
N LEU A 118 2.77 7.43 -20.70
CA LEU A 118 1.70 8.01 -19.88
C LEU A 118 1.24 9.35 -20.48
N TYR A 119 -0.06 9.58 -20.40
CA TYR A 119 -0.69 10.85 -20.74
C TYR A 119 -1.15 11.52 -19.45
N LEU A 120 -0.55 12.66 -19.12
CA LEU A 120 -0.89 13.45 -17.94
C LEU A 120 -1.69 14.67 -18.32
N SER A 121 -2.74 14.95 -17.56
CA SER A 121 -3.56 16.15 -17.62
C SER A 121 -3.34 17.00 -16.37
N SER A 122 -3.79 18.25 -16.42
CA SER A 122 -3.75 19.12 -15.23
C SER A 122 -4.59 18.54 -14.09
N GLY A 123 -3.98 18.42 -12.91
CA GLY A 123 -4.59 17.83 -11.73
C GLY A 123 -4.33 16.34 -11.54
N ASP A 124 -3.68 15.65 -12.49
CA ASP A 124 -3.31 14.26 -12.33
C ASP A 124 -2.13 14.10 -11.36
N SER A 125 -2.17 13.06 -10.55
CA SER A 125 -1.05 12.67 -9.68
C SER A 125 -0.02 11.86 -10.44
N VAL A 126 1.26 12.12 -10.18
CA VAL A 126 2.37 11.34 -10.73
C VAL A 126 2.61 10.12 -9.85
N VAL A 127 2.14 8.96 -10.29
CA VAL A 127 2.15 7.72 -9.49
C VAL A 127 3.38 6.84 -9.70
N VAL A 128 4.21 7.13 -10.70
CA VAL A 128 5.47 6.43 -11.01
C VAL A 128 6.50 7.45 -11.49
N ASP A 129 7.78 7.11 -11.37
CA ASP A 129 8.85 7.95 -11.90
C ASP A 129 8.80 8.01 -13.42
N LEU A 130 8.90 9.21 -13.97
CA LEU A 130 8.70 9.48 -15.39
C LEU A 130 9.85 10.27 -15.99
N GLU A 131 10.05 10.12 -17.32
CA GLU A 131 10.82 11.03 -18.13
C GLU A 131 9.91 11.75 -19.14
N VAL A 132 10.01 13.08 -19.22
CA VAL A 132 9.17 13.89 -20.10
C VAL A 132 9.58 13.71 -21.56
N VAL A 133 8.74 13.06 -22.35
CA VAL A 133 8.96 12.88 -23.80
C VAL A 133 8.47 14.07 -24.62
N LYS A 134 7.30 14.63 -24.21
CA LYS A 134 6.69 15.80 -24.84
C LYS A 134 5.90 16.58 -23.81
N SER A 135 6.04 17.90 -23.75
CA SER A 135 5.25 18.74 -22.86
C SER A 135 4.78 20.00 -23.59
N SER A 136 3.65 20.53 -23.13
CA SER A 136 3.14 21.85 -23.45
C SER A 136 2.95 22.60 -22.14
N SER A 137 4.03 23.25 -21.65
CA SER A 137 4.02 23.98 -20.36
C SER A 137 3.62 23.09 -19.18
N LEU A 138 4.35 21.99 -18.99
CA LEU A 138 4.12 21.08 -17.87
C LEU A 138 4.70 21.67 -16.59
N GLU A 139 3.84 21.98 -15.64
CA GLU A 139 4.21 22.37 -14.27
C GLU A 139 3.91 21.21 -13.33
N VAL A 140 4.86 20.88 -12.47
CA VAL A 140 4.74 19.79 -11.51
C VAL A 140 4.97 20.34 -10.10
N ASP A 141 4.00 20.12 -9.22
CA ASP A 141 4.15 20.37 -7.80
C ASP A 141 4.89 19.19 -7.16
N GLN A 142 6.09 19.46 -6.66
CA GLN A 142 6.93 18.48 -5.96
C GLN A 142 7.08 18.81 -4.46
N SER A 143 6.22 19.68 -3.93
CA SER A 143 6.28 20.13 -2.52
C SER A 143 6.25 18.98 -1.51
N GLY A 144 5.52 17.92 -1.81
CA GLY A 144 5.46 16.71 -0.98
C GLY A 144 6.80 15.99 -0.84
N ILE A 145 7.71 16.13 -1.80
CA ILE A 145 9.02 15.46 -1.82
C ILE A 145 10.14 16.44 -1.43
N THR A 146 10.15 17.62 -2.02
CA THR A 146 11.23 18.59 -1.84
C THR A 146 11.01 19.53 -0.68
N GLY A 147 9.76 19.71 -0.23
CA GLY A 147 9.35 20.71 0.77
C GLY A 147 9.26 22.13 0.19
N GLU A 148 9.53 22.34 -1.08
CA GLU A 148 9.43 23.64 -1.75
C GLU A 148 8.03 23.82 -2.34
N SER A 149 7.38 24.97 -2.06
CA SER A 149 5.98 25.21 -2.45
C SER A 149 5.82 25.66 -3.92
N ASP A 150 6.91 25.90 -4.63
CA ASP A 150 6.85 26.42 -6.00
C ASP A 150 6.76 25.26 -7.01
N ALA A 151 5.77 25.34 -7.91
CA ALA A 151 5.65 24.39 -9.01
C ALA A 151 6.83 24.57 -10.00
N ILE A 152 7.40 23.44 -10.42
CA ILE A 152 8.57 23.39 -11.29
C ILE A 152 8.15 23.12 -12.73
N ILE A 153 8.57 23.97 -13.65
CA ILE A 153 8.35 23.76 -15.09
C ILE A 153 9.28 22.65 -15.58
N LYS A 154 8.70 21.58 -16.12
CA LYS A 154 9.42 20.44 -16.69
C LYS A 154 9.46 20.52 -18.22
N LYS A 155 10.64 20.31 -18.77
CA LYS A 155 10.92 20.29 -20.21
C LYS A 155 11.14 18.85 -20.68
N LYS A 156 11.21 18.67 -21.99
CA LYS A 156 11.57 17.38 -22.60
C LYS A 156 12.90 16.87 -22.01
N THR A 157 12.96 15.59 -21.67
CA THR A 157 14.06 14.86 -21.02
C THR A 157 14.22 15.11 -19.52
N ASP A 158 13.41 16.00 -18.92
CA ASP A 158 13.42 16.15 -17.47
C ASP A 158 12.77 14.93 -16.79
N LYS A 159 13.28 14.59 -15.63
CA LYS A 159 12.71 13.52 -14.79
C LYS A 159 11.68 14.10 -13.82
N ILE A 160 10.63 13.34 -13.59
CA ILE A 160 9.61 13.59 -12.58
C ILE A 160 9.62 12.41 -11.63
N ILE A 161 9.75 12.69 -10.35
CA ILE A 161 9.74 11.67 -9.29
C ILE A 161 8.31 11.57 -8.75
N SER A 162 7.83 10.34 -8.57
CA SER A 162 6.53 10.05 -7.94
C SER A 162 6.55 10.37 -6.45
N GLY A 163 5.43 10.90 -5.92
CA GLY A 163 5.31 11.22 -4.49
C GLY A 163 3.92 11.69 -4.11
#